data_4660e97a4603254625aa5ccd7ab46610
#
_entry.id   4660e97a4603254625aa5ccd7ab46610
#
_cell.length_a   1.000
_cell.length_b   1.000
_cell.length_c   1.000
_cell.angle_alpha   90.00
_cell.angle_beta   90.00
_cell.angle_gamma   90.00
#
_symmetry.space_group_name_H-M   'P 1'
#
loop_
_entity.id
_entity.type
_entity.pdbx_description
1 polymer ?
#
loop_
_entity_poly.entity_id
_entity_poly.type
_entity_poly.pdbx_seq_one_letter_code
_entity_poly.pdbx_strand_id
1 'polypeptide(L)'
;MTRTYLPNPADRPDVSEPTIFEQIVAGDIPARVVYETDTTIAFLDANPLAPGHTLVVPKEAHERLRDLPDEAAADLWAAVDELTPRVEDAVDADGLTVGVNDGAAAGQEVPHVHVHLVPRFDGDGGGPIHGVAGG
;
A
#
# COMPACT_ATOMS: atom_id res chain seq x y z
N MET A 1 -13.47 3.92 17.21
CA MET A 1 -12.73 4.79 18.11
C MET A 1 -12.99 6.24 17.77
N THR A 2 -13.23 7.00 18.77
CA THR A 2 -13.55 8.40 18.59
C THR A 2 -12.31 9.25 18.69
N ARG A 3 -12.19 10.21 17.83
CA ARG A 3 -11.08 11.15 17.86
C ARG A 3 -11.48 12.48 18.48
N THR A 4 -12.22 12.39 19.56
CA THR A 4 -12.75 13.56 20.22
C THR A 4 -11.68 14.47 20.77
N TYR A 5 -10.50 13.94 21.01
CA TYR A 5 -9.39 14.72 21.51
C TYR A 5 -8.74 15.58 20.44
N LEU A 6 -9.17 15.40 19.21
CA LEU A 6 -8.52 16.12 18.12
C LEU A 6 -8.68 17.61 18.36
N PRO A 7 -7.58 18.33 18.30
CA PRO A 7 -7.64 19.75 18.44
C PRO A 7 -8.39 20.35 17.26
N ASN A 8 -8.01 21.41 16.81
CA ASN A 8 -8.55 22.11 15.71
C ASN A 8 -8.18 21.37 14.41
N PRO A 9 -9.10 21.21 13.47
CA PRO A 9 -8.73 20.62 12.16
C PRO A 9 -7.56 21.31 11.49
N ALA A 10 -7.35 22.58 11.75
CA ALA A 10 -6.24 23.32 11.17
C ALA A 10 -4.89 22.89 11.74
N ASP A 11 -4.86 22.23 12.89
CA ASP A 11 -3.63 21.78 13.52
C ASP A 11 -3.23 20.40 13.08
N ARG A 12 -4.01 19.79 12.20
CA ARG A 12 -3.77 18.43 11.73
C ARG A 12 -3.27 18.46 10.29
N PRO A 13 -2.49 17.44 9.93
CA PRO A 13 -2.25 17.23 8.51
C PRO A 13 -3.59 17.17 7.83
N ASP A 14 -3.65 17.65 6.66
CA ASP A 14 -4.86 17.88 5.95
C ASP A 14 -5.68 16.62 5.72
N VAL A 15 -6.54 16.31 6.67
CA VAL A 15 -7.40 15.12 6.60
C VAL A 15 -8.60 15.32 5.70
N SER A 16 -8.83 16.55 5.26
CA SER A 16 -9.94 16.84 4.34
C SER A 16 -9.52 16.68 2.89
N GLU A 17 -8.21 16.69 2.63
CA GLU A 17 -7.73 16.49 1.28
C GLU A 17 -7.60 15.00 0.98
N PRO A 18 -8.02 14.59 -0.20
CA PRO A 18 -7.85 13.19 -0.58
C PRO A 18 -6.37 12.85 -0.71
N THR A 19 -6.03 11.64 -0.30
CA THR A 19 -4.68 11.13 -0.53
C THR A 19 -4.47 10.91 -2.02
N ILE A 20 -3.20 10.78 -2.42
CA ILE A 20 -2.90 10.46 -3.82
C ILE A 20 -3.60 9.16 -4.25
N PHE A 21 -3.74 8.20 -3.34
CA PHE A 21 -4.41 6.94 -3.67
C PHE A 21 -5.92 7.13 -3.85
N GLU A 22 -6.55 7.97 -3.05
CA GLU A 22 -7.95 8.31 -3.27
C GLU A 22 -8.14 9.03 -4.60
N GLN A 23 -7.20 9.85 -4.99
CA GLN A 23 -7.26 10.54 -6.28
C GLN A 23 -7.11 9.55 -7.43
N ILE A 24 -6.33 8.48 -7.26
CA ILE A 24 -6.23 7.40 -8.24
C ILE A 24 -7.57 6.66 -8.34
N VAL A 25 -8.19 6.36 -7.20
CA VAL A 25 -9.49 5.69 -7.16
C VAL A 25 -10.54 6.53 -7.90
N ALA A 26 -10.50 7.84 -7.72
CA ALA A 26 -11.46 8.75 -8.37
C ALA A 26 -11.16 8.97 -9.85
N GLY A 27 -10.00 8.55 -10.34
CA GLY A 27 -9.62 8.77 -11.73
C GLY A 27 -8.97 10.11 -12.00
N ASP A 28 -8.68 10.89 -10.94
CA ASP A 28 -8.07 12.21 -11.08
C ASP A 28 -6.58 12.13 -11.39
N ILE A 29 -5.94 11.04 -10.96
CA ILE A 29 -4.54 10.75 -11.24
C ILE A 29 -4.48 9.42 -11.98
N PRO A 30 -3.80 9.35 -13.11
CA PRO A 30 -3.72 8.09 -13.86
C PRO A 30 -2.85 7.08 -13.13
N ALA A 31 -3.25 5.81 -13.22
CA ALA A 31 -2.48 4.69 -12.69
C ALA A 31 -2.81 3.45 -13.51
N ARG A 32 -1.90 2.49 -13.49
CA ARG A 32 -2.12 1.22 -14.18
C ARG A 32 -2.73 0.24 -13.19
N VAL A 33 -4.05 0.22 -13.16
CA VAL A 33 -4.82 -0.63 -12.26
C VAL A 33 -4.72 -2.07 -12.74
N VAL A 34 -4.38 -2.97 -11.82
CA VAL A 34 -4.23 -4.42 -12.13
C VAL A 34 -5.29 -5.26 -11.42
N TYR A 35 -6.00 -4.71 -10.45
CA TYR A 35 -6.98 -5.44 -9.67
C TYR A 35 -7.89 -4.44 -8.95
N GLU A 36 -9.16 -4.77 -8.87
CA GLU A 36 -10.08 -3.88 -8.17
C GLU A 36 -11.30 -4.66 -7.68
N THR A 37 -11.72 -4.35 -6.45
CA THR A 37 -12.99 -4.79 -5.88
C THR A 37 -13.74 -3.55 -5.41
N ASP A 38 -14.86 -3.73 -4.74
CA ASP A 38 -15.62 -2.59 -4.21
C ASP A 38 -14.82 -1.79 -3.18
N THR A 39 -13.93 -2.44 -2.45
CA THR A 39 -13.25 -1.83 -1.30
C THR A 39 -11.73 -1.74 -1.44
N THR A 40 -11.15 -2.45 -2.40
CA THR A 40 -9.70 -2.56 -2.57
C THR A 40 -9.31 -2.31 -4.01
N ILE A 41 -8.17 -1.69 -4.22
CA ILE A 41 -7.62 -1.47 -5.55
C ILE A 41 -6.13 -1.75 -5.52
N ALA A 42 -5.61 -2.29 -6.61
CA ALA A 42 -4.17 -2.50 -6.76
C ALA A 42 -3.71 -1.92 -8.10
N PHE A 43 -2.55 -1.29 -8.07
CA PHE A 43 -1.99 -0.65 -9.25
C PHE A 43 -0.47 -0.67 -9.18
N LEU A 44 0.17 -0.51 -10.34
CA LEU A 44 1.63 -0.49 -10.39
C LEU A 44 2.16 0.78 -9.74
N ASP A 45 3.25 0.62 -8.97
CA ASP A 45 3.91 1.76 -8.36
C ASP A 45 4.55 2.62 -9.45
N ALA A 46 4.35 3.94 -9.38
CA ALA A 46 4.90 4.88 -10.35
C ALA A 46 6.43 4.98 -10.25
N ASN A 47 6.98 4.64 -9.08
CA ASN A 47 8.42 4.64 -8.85
C ASN A 47 8.86 3.23 -8.43
N PRO A 48 8.80 2.26 -9.35
CA PRO A 48 8.96 0.86 -8.98
C PRO A 48 10.38 0.54 -8.53
N LEU A 49 10.48 -0.29 -7.50
CA LEU A 49 11.75 -0.85 -7.06
C LEU A 49 12.18 -2.02 -7.93
N ALA A 50 11.23 -2.61 -8.63
CA ALA A 50 11.47 -3.73 -9.55
C ALA A 50 10.32 -3.78 -10.55
N PRO A 51 10.51 -4.43 -11.71
CA PRO A 51 9.42 -4.62 -12.65
C PRO A 51 8.23 -5.32 -11.97
N GLY A 52 7.04 -4.75 -12.10
CA GLY A 52 5.85 -5.33 -11.50
C GLY A 52 5.58 -4.95 -10.06
N HIS A 53 6.38 -4.05 -9.48
CA HIS A 53 6.12 -3.53 -8.13
C HIS A 53 4.70 -3.01 -8.06
N THR A 54 3.88 -3.62 -7.22
CA THR A 54 2.45 -3.35 -7.12
C THR A 54 2.13 -2.82 -5.74
N LEU A 55 1.19 -1.89 -5.67
CA LEU A 55 0.62 -1.41 -4.42
C LEU A 55 -0.81 -1.91 -4.30
N VAL A 56 -1.16 -2.43 -3.13
CA VAL A 56 -2.51 -2.86 -2.82
C VAL A 56 -3.04 -1.96 -1.72
N VAL A 57 -4.13 -1.25 -1.99
CA VAL A 57 -4.63 -0.24 -1.06
C VAL A 57 -6.13 -0.40 -0.84
N PRO A 58 -6.63 -0.09 0.37
CA PRO A 58 -8.06 0.08 0.55
C PRO A 58 -8.49 1.36 -0.18
N LYS A 59 -9.69 1.37 -0.74
CA LYS A 59 -10.16 2.55 -1.47
C LYS A 59 -10.39 3.74 -0.57
N GLU A 60 -10.82 3.50 0.68
CA GLU A 60 -10.94 4.57 1.64
C GLU A 60 -9.61 4.81 2.34
N ALA A 61 -9.29 6.06 2.60
CA ALA A 61 -8.06 6.42 3.28
C ALA A 61 -8.13 6.07 4.76
N HIS A 62 -7.24 5.21 5.19
CA HIS A 62 -6.98 4.92 6.59
C HIS A 62 -5.48 5.00 6.75
N GLU A 63 -5.00 5.79 7.68
CA GLU A 63 -3.57 6.06 7.79
C GLU A 63 -2.78 4.82 8.21
N ARG A 64 -3.27 4.09 9.22
CA ARG A 64 -2.54 2.99 9.83
C ARG A 64 -3.32 1.68 9.69
N LEU A 65 -2.60 0.58 9.73
CA LEU A 65 -3.23 -0.74 9.72
C LEU A 65 -4.28 -0.87 10.82
N ARG A 66 -3.97 -0.37 12.00
CA ARG A 66 -4.88 -0.45 13.14
C ARG A 66 -6.15 0.37 12.98
N ASP A 67 -6.18 1.28 12.01
CA ASP A 67 -7.35 2.10 11.74
C ASP A 67 -8.33 1.44 10.79
N LEU A 68 -7.94 0.34 10.16
CA LEU A 68 -8.79 -0.34 9.20
C LEU A 68 -9.98 -1.00 9.90
N PRO A 69 -11.20 -0.77 9.39
CA PRO A 69 -12.34 -1.60 9.82
C PRO A 69 -12.06 -3.08 9.47
N ASP A 70 -12.65 -3.99 10.24
CA ASP A 70 -12.41 -5.43 10.06
C ASP A 70 -12.67 -5.88 8.63
N GLU A 71 -13.75 -5.41 8.00
CA GLU A 71 -14.05 -5.78 6.62
C GLU A 71 -13.01 -5.29 5.65
N ALA A 72 -12.54 -4.05 5.84
CA ALA A 72 -11.52 -3.49 4.96
C ALA A 72 -10.20 -4.24 5.11
N ALA A 73 -9.85 -4.61 6.33
CA ALA A 73 -8.65 -5.40 6.57
C ALA A 73 -8.75 -6.77 5.91
N ALA A 74 -9.89 -7.44 6.07
CA ALA A 74 -10.10 -8.75 5.46
C ALA A 74 -10.00 -8.68 3.94
N ASP A 75 -10.62 -7.67 3.33
CA ASP A 75 -10.59 -7.51 1.88
C ASP A 75 -9.19 -7.18 1.37
N LEU A 76 -8.47 -6.33 2.10
CA LEU A 76 -7.11 -5.96 1.73
C LEU A 76 -6.19 -7.18 1.69
N TRP A 77 -6.20 -7.97 2.77
CA TRP A 77 -5.33 -9.14 2.85
C TRP A 77 -5.75 -10.25 1.91
N ALA A 78 -7.06 -10.39 1.63
CA ALA A 78 -7.54 -11.33 0.61
C ALA A 78 -7.01 -10.95 -0.77
N ALA A 79 -6.98 -9.65 -1.07
CA ALA A 79 -6.43 -9.17 -2.33
C ALA A 79 -4.92 -9.44 -2.42
N VAL A 80 -4.19 -9.21 -1.32
CA VAL A 80 -2.75 -9.51 -1.27
C VAL A 80 -2.51 -10.99 -1.55
N ASP A 81 -3.27 -11.85 -0.89
CA ASP A 81 -3.14 -13.30 -1.06
C ASP A 81 -3.39 -13.72 -2.51
N GLU A 82 -4.38 -13.15 -3.14
CA GLU A 82 -4.71 -13.47 -4.54
C GLU A 82 -3.66 -12.92 -5.51
N LEU A 83 -3.11 -11.76 -5.22
CA LEU A 83 -2.21 -11.07 -6.13
C LEU A 83 -0.77 -11.55 -6.09
N THR A 84 -0.31 -12.12 -4.97
CA THR A 84 1.10 -12.53 -4.88
C THR A 84 1.50 -13.50 -6.00
N PRO A 85 0.77 -14.59 -6.26
CA PRO A 85 1.17 -15.46 -7.37
C PRO A 85 1.01 -14.78 -8.74
N ARG A 86 0.00 -13.93 -8.90
CA ARG A 86 -0.23 -13.27 -10.18
C ARG A 86 0.89 -12.30 -10.53
N VAL A 87 1.36 -11.55 -9.54
CA VAL A 87 2.46 -10.61 -9.75
C VAL A 87 3.75 -11.36 -10.07
N GLU A 88 4.04 -12.42 -9.32
CA GLU A 88 5.21 -13.24 -9.60
C GLU A 88 5.18 -13.78 -11.03
N ASP A 89 4.06 -14.35 -11.43
CA ASP A 89 3.93 -14.97 -12.75
C ASP A 89 4.01 -13.93 -13.87
N ALA A 90 3.45 -12.74 -13.63
CA ALA A 90 3.41 -11.70 -14.65
C ALA A 90 4.79 -11.20 -15.08
N VAL A 91 5.75 -11.23 -14.17
CA VAL A 91 7.11 -10.73 -14.43
C VAL A 91 8.17 -11.82 -14.30
N ASP A 92 7.73 -13.05 -14.13
CA ASP A 92 8.62 -14.21 -13.99
C ASP A 92 9.62 -14.01 -12.85
N ALA A 93 9.12 -13.53 -11.72
CA ALA A 93 9.93 -13.26 -10.54
C ALA A 93 10.30 -14.54 -9.81
N ASP A 94 11.44 -14.52 -9.13
CA ASP A 94 11.90 -15.65 -8.33
C ASP A 94 11.30 -15.65 -6.93
N GLY A 95 10.75 -14.52 -6.50
CA GLY A 95 10.09 -14.37 -5.21
C GLY A 95 9.48 -13.01 -5.07
N LEU A 96 8.89 -12.73 -3.91
CA LEU A 96 8.29 -11.43 -3.59
C LEU A 96 8.70 -10.99 -2.19
N THR A 97 8.90 -9.70 -2.05
CA THR A 97 8.89 -9.09 -0.72
C THR A 97 7.54 -8.40 -0.55
N VAL A 98 6.83 -8.76 0.50
CA VAL A 98 5.53 -8.17 0.83
C VAL A 98 5.72 -7.36 2.09
N GLY A 99 5.36 -6.09 2.07
CA GLY A 99 5.59 -5.25 3.23
C GLY A 99 4.69 -4.04 3.28
N VAL A 100 4.57 -3.48 4.48
CA VAL A 100 3.82 -2.26 4.75
C VAL A 100 4.69 -1.37 5.62
N ASN A 101 4.80 -0.11 5.25
CA ASN A 101 5.41 0.88 6.12
C ASN A 101 4.28 1.50 6.94
N ASP A 102 4.12 1.03 8.15
CA ASP A 102 2.99 1.40 9.01
C ASP A 102 3.43 2.43 10.05
N GLY A 103 3.19 3.68 9.75
CA GLY A 103 3.59 4.81 10.58
C GLY A 103 4.83 5.52 10.07
N ALA A 104 4.98 6.78 10.46
CA ALA A 104 6.08 7.63 9.98
C ALA A 104 7.45 7.07 10.33
N ALA A 105 7.60 6.49 11.52
CA ALA A 105 8.88 5.92 11.95
C ALA A 105 9.31 4.74 11.08
N ALA A 106 8.37 4.10 10.42
CA ALA A 106 8.64 2.98 9.51
C ALA A 106 8.79 3.45 8.07
N GLY A 107 8.75 4.76 7.82
CA GLY A 107 8.93 5.31 6.50
C GLY A 107 7.65 5.56 5.71
N GLN A 108 6.50 5.55 6.37
CA GLN A 108 5.24 5.81 5.70
C GLN A 108 5.18 7.27 5.24
N GLU A 109 5.11 7.49 3.95
CA GLU A 109 5.04 8.84 3.37
C GLU A 109 3.62 9.27 3.06
N VAL A 110 2.79 8.35 2.56
CA VAL A 110 1.39 8.65 2.24
C VAL A 110 0.53 8.17 3.40
N PRO A 111 -0.32 9.03 3.99
CA PRO A 111 -1.17 8.66 5.13
C PRO A 111 -2.37 7.83 4.70
N HIS A 112 -2.13 6.71 4.08
CA HIS A 112 -3.12 5.82 3.50
C HIS A 112 -2.45 4.45 3.38
N VAL A 113 -2.97 3.47 4.09
CA VAL A 113 -2.40 2.12 4.11
C VAL A 113 -2.13 1.62 2.69
N HIS A 114 -0.94 1.12 2.46
CA HIS A 114 -0.61 0.50 1.19
C HIS A 114 0.37 -0.64 1.40
N VAL A 115 0.05 -1.77 0.81
CA VAL A 115 0.88 -2.97 0.87
C VAL A 115 1.72 -3.02 -0.39
N HIS A 116 3.02 -3.13 -0.22
CA HIS A 116 3.96 -3.27 -1.33
C HIS A 116 4.11 -4.74 -1.69
N LEU A 117 3.97 -5.05 -2.95
CA LEU A 117 4.34 -6.35 -3.52
C LEU A 117 5.53 -6.09 -4.44
N VAL A 118 6.71 -6.43 -3.97
CA VAL A 118 7.95 -6.14 -4.71
C VAL A 118 8.53 -7.43 -5.26
N PRO A 119 8.48 -7.63 -6.59
CA PRO A 119 9.10 -8.81 -7.19
C PRO A 119 10.60 -8.84 -6.93
N ARG A 120 11.08 -10.02 -6.61
CA ARG A 120 12.50 -10.24 -6.33
C ARG A 120 13.06 -11.22 -7.34
N PHE A 121 14.30 -10.96 -7.73
CA PHE A 121 14.98 -11.77 -8.75
C PHE A 121 16.34 -12.18 -8.20
N ASP A 122 16.78 -13.38 -8.54
CA ASP A 122 18.09 -13.85 -8.13
C ASP A 122 19.16 -12.85 -8.58
N GLY A 123 19.99 -12.43 -7.64
CA GLY A 123 21.06 -11.49 -7.94
C GLY A 123 20.61 -10.04 -8.10
N ASP A 124 19.44 -9.69 -7.62
CA ASP A 124 18.90 -8.32 -7.77
C ASP A 124 19.58 -7.29 -6.85
N GLY A 125 20.49 -7.73 -5.99
CA GLY A 125 21.19 -6.82 -5.10
C GLY A 125 20.42 -6.42 -3.85
N GLY A 126 19.17 -6.84 -3.75
CA GLY A 126 18.34 -6.55 -2.57
C GLY A 126 18.59 -7.54 -1.46
N GLY A 127 18.05 -7.23 -0.30
CA GLY A 127 18.20 -8.05 0.89
C GLY A 127 16.86 -8.46 1.47
N PRO A 128 16.91 -9.25 2.54
CA PRO A 128 15.71 -9.65 3.24
C PRO A 128 15.21 -8.53 4.16
N ILE A 129 14.06 -8.76 4.75
CA ILE A 129 13.43 -7.80 5.66
C ILE A 129 14.32 -7.45 6.85
N HIS A 130 15.30 -8.28 7.18
CA HIS A 130 16.24 -8.02 8.28
C HIS A 130 17.00 -6.70 8.12
N GLY A 131 17.12 -6.19 6.91
CA GLY A 131 17.79 -4.94 6.66
C GLY A 131 16.93 -3.70 6.84
N VAL A 132 15.65 -3.89 7.18
CA VAL A 132 14.69 -2.81 7.20
C VAL A 132 14.94 -1.84 8.36
N ALA A 133 15.38 -2.34 9.49
CA ALA A 133 15.47 -1.54 10.70
C ALA A 133 16.85 -0.90 10.93
N GLY A 134 17.71 -0.92 9.96
CA GLY A 134 18.96 -0.17 10.02
C GLY A 134 19.93 -0.59 11.11
N GLY A 135 19.79 -1.79 11.60
CA GLY A 135 20.60 -2.28 12.71
C GLY A 135 21.86 -3.04 12.27
#